data_8c19c388eafc1dd7957782d69b60b84c
#
_entry.id   8c19c388eafc1dd7957782d69b60b84c
#
_cell.length_a   1.000
_cell.length_b   1.000
_cell.length_c   1.000
_cell.angle_alpha   90.00
_cell.angle_beta   90.00
_cell.angle_gamma   90.00
#
_symmetry.space_group_name_H-M   'P 1'
#
loop_
_entity.id
_entity.type
_entity.pdbx_description
1 polymer ?
#
loop_
_entity_poly.entity_id
_entity_poly.type
_entity_poly.pdbx_seq_one_letter_code
_entity_poly.pdbx_strand_id
1 'polypeptide(L)' 'MEMKGHIISGVKVINIVEENAASIEKMANKMIAELHIKKIKILDLQITGDNLILVLGKKE' A
#
# COMPACT_ATOMS: atom_id res chain seq x y z
N MET A 1 4.78 14.77 3.68
CA MET A 1 5.29 15.04 2.33
C MET A 1 4.16 15.04 1.32
N GLU A 2 4.22 15.94 0.40
CA GLU A 2 3.18 16.09 -0.61
C GLU A 2 3.64 15.53 -1.95
N MET A 3 2.78 14.71 -2.56
CA MET A 3 2.99 14.25 -3.91
C MET A 3 2.09 15.12 -4.79
N LYS A 4 2.53 15.39 -6.01
CA LYS A 4 1.81 16.29 -6.89
C LYS A 4 0.33 15.92 -6.99
N GLY A 5 -0.53 16.83 -6.54
CA GLY A 5 -1.97 16.61 -6.54
C GLY A 5 -2.49 15.67 -5.46
N HIS A 6 -1.62 15.22 -4.55
CA HIS A 6 -2.00 14.30 -3.49
C HIS A 6 -1.34 14.65 -2.18
N ILE A 7 -2.02 14.32 -1.10
CA ILE A 7 -1.52 14.51 0.26
C ILE A 7 -1.42 13.14 0.90
N ILE A 8 -0.29 12.86 1.53
CA ILE A 8 -0.12 11.60 2.23
C ILE A 8 -1.06 11.56 3.42
N SER A 9 -1.91 10.55 3.47
CA SER A 9 -2.90 10.41 4.54
C SER A 9 -2.55 9.31 5.53
N GLY A 10 -1.60 8.45 5.19
CA GLY A 10 -1.21 7.38 6.10
C GLY A 10 -0.31 6.36 5.45
N VAL A 11 0.01 5.36 6.23
CA VAL A 11 0.87 4.26 5.79
C VAL A 11 0.22 2.95 6.26
N LYS A 12 0.21 1.96 5.37
CA LYS A 12 -0.24 0.61 5.72
C LYS A 12 0.96 -0.30 5.67
N VAL A 13 1.20 -1.02 6.74
CA VAL A 13 2.33 -1.95 6.83
C VAL A 13 1.80 -3.36 7.00
N ILE A 14 2.27 -4.26 6.14
CA ILE A 14 1.87 -5.67 6.17
C ILE A 14 3.12 -6.51 6.37
N ASN A 15 3.13 -7.34 7.40
CA ASN A 15 4.25 -8.25 7.62
C ASN A 15 4.18 -9.39 6.62
N ILE A 16 5.27 -9.60 5.88
CA ILE A 16 5.32 -10.64 4.84
C ILE A 16 6.39 -11.68 5.13
N VAL A 17 6.87 -11.74 6.38
CA VAL A 17 7.84 -12.76 6.75
C VAL A 17 7.21 -14.14 6.53
N GLU A 18 7.98 -15.06 5.97
CA GLU A 18 7.55 -16.42 5.67
C GLU A 18 6.49 -16.51 4.57
N GLU A 19 6.18 -15.42 3.89
CA GLU A 19 5.26 -15.46 2.77
C GLU A 19 6.02 -15.68 1.46
N ASN A 20 5.43 -16.41 0.53
CA ASN A 20 6.04 -16.59 -0.77
C ASN A 20 5.51 -15.53 -1.75
N ALA A 21 6.11 -15.46 -2.93
CA ALA A 21 5.75 -14.44 -3.91
C ALA A 21 4.26 -14.44 -4.28
N ALA A 22 3.68 -15.64 -4.43
CA ALA A 22 2.27 -15.74 -4.80
C ALA A 22 1.37 -15.20 -3.69
N SER A 23 1.71 -15.49 -2.44
CA SER A 23 0.94 -14.99 -1.31
C SER A 23 1.06 -13.47 -1.20
N ILE A 24 2.26 -12.94 -1.39
CA ILE A 24 2.49 -11.51 -1.32
C ILE A 24 1.68 -10.79 -2.41
N GLU A 25 1.69 -11.32 -3.62
CA GLU A 25 0.92 -10.75 -4.73
C GLU A 25 -0.57 -10.72 -4.39
N LYS A 26 -1.08 -11.83 -3.85
CA LYS A 26 -2.48 -11.92 -3.49
C LYS A 26 -2.85 -10.90 -2.40
N MET A 27 -2.00 -10.77 -1.40
CA MET A 27 -2.23 -9.82 -0.31
C MET A 27 -2.21 -8.38 -0.83
N ALA A 28 -1.24 -8.06 -1.68
CA ALA A 28 -1.13 -6.73 -2.25
C ALA A 28 -2.35 -6.38 -3.10
N ASN A 29 -2.77 -7.31 -3.97
CA ASN A 29 -3.92 -7.07 -4.83
C ASN A 29 -5.21 -6.92 -4.03
N LYS A 30 -5.36 -7.70 -2.97
CA LYS A 30 -6.53 -7.57 -2.11
C LYS A 30 -6.56 -6.19 -1.44
N MET A 31 -5.41 -5.75 -0.97
CA MET A 31 -5.31 -4.45 -0.32
C MET A 31 -5.61 -3.31 -1.30
N ILE A 32 -5.08 -3.41 -2.51
CA ILE A 32 -5.32 -2.42 -3.55
C ILE A 32 -6.82 -2.32 -3.84
N ALA A 33 -7.51 -3.46 -3.95
CA ALA A 33 -8.94 -3.48 -4.22
C ALA A 33 -9.73 -2.85 -3.08
N GLU A 34 -9.38 -3.17 -1.84
CA GLU A 34 -10.06 -2.61 -0.68
C GLU A 34 -9.88 -1.10 -0.58
N LEU A 35 -8.67 -0.63 -0.82
CA LEU A 35 -8.38 0.80 -0.77
C LEU A 35 -9.07 1.55 -1.91
N HIS A 36 -9.17 0.91 -3.07
CA HIS A 36 -9.86 1.51 -4.21
C HIS A 36 -11.34 1.72 -3.88
N ILE A 37 -11.97 0.75 -3.24
CA ILE A 37 -13.37 0.88 -2.83
C ILE A 37 -13.54 2.03 -1.85
N LYS A 38 -12.58 2.23 -0.98
CA LYS A 38 -12.62 3.32 0.00
C LYS A 38 -12.16 4.65 -0.57
N LYS A 39 -11.81 4.67 -1.87
CA LYS A 39 -11.32 5.85 -2.57
C LYS A 39 -10.02 6.41 -1.98
N ILE A 40 -9.20 5.51 -1.47
CA ILE A 40 -7.88 5.86 -0.96
C ILE A 40 -6.86 5.54 -2.04
N LYS A 41 -6.00 6.49 -2.34
CA LYS A 41 -4.95 6.29 -3.35
C LYS A 41 -3.72 5.66 -2.74
N ILE A 42 -3.10 4.78 -3.50
CA ILE A 42 -1.79 4.25 -3.13
C ILE A 42 -0.77 5.07 -3.89
N LEU A 43 0.03 5.83 -3.17
CA LEU A 43 1.03 6.72 -3.76
C LEU A 43 2.35 6.02 -4.00
N ASP A 44 2.66 5.03 -3.20
CA ASP A 44 3.90 4.29 -3.35
C ASP A 44 3.75 2.93 -2.69
N LEU A 45 4.54 1.98 -3.14
CA LEU A 45 4.56 0.64 -2.59
C LEU A 45 6.02 0.22 -2.49
N GLN A 46 6.44 -0.19 -1.30
CA GLN A 46 7.81 -0.61 -1.06
C GLN A 46 7.85 -1.93 -0.32
N ILE A 47 8.87 -2.71 -0.60
CA ILE A 47 9.11 -3.95 0.13
C ILE A 47 10.47 -3.81 0.78
N THR A 48 10.48 -3.89 2.11
CA THR A 48 11.72 -3.78 2.87
C THR A 48 11.80 -4.92 3.87
N GLY A 49 12.81 -5.76 3.73
CA GLY A 49 12.98 -6.89 4.61
C GLY A 49 11.71 -7.73 4.68
N ASP A 50 11.07 -7.73 5.82
CA ASP A 50 9.90 -8.56 6.08
C ASP A 50 8.58 -7.82 5.95
N ASN A 51 8.59 -6.61 5.40
CA ASN A 51 7.39 -5.80 5.36
C ASN A 51 7.07 -5.27 3.97
N LEU A 52 5.78 -5.24 3.68
CA LEU A 52 5.23 -4.57 2.51
C LEU A 52 4.64 -3.26 3.02
N ILE A 53 5.11 -2.15 2.49
CA ILE A 53 4.70 -0.83 2.94
C ILE A 53 3.96 -0.10 1.83
N LEU A 54 2.75 0.35 2.14
CA LEU A 54 1.93 1.11 1.21
C LEU A 54 1.81 2.54 1.74
N VAL A 55 2.20 3.51 0.93
CA VAL A 55 2.02 4.91 1.28
C VAL A 55 0.69 5.35 0.70
N LEU A 56 -0.20 5.80 1.58
CA LEU A 56 -1.57 6.12 1.22
C LEU A 56 -1.77 7.63 1.14
N GLY A 57 -2.64 8.03 0.23
CA GLY A 57 -2.93 9.43 0.09
C GLY A 57 -4.34 9.67 -0.42
N LYS A 58 -4.69 10.94 -0.44
CA LYS A 58 -5.96 11.38 -0.99
C LYS A 58 -5.69 12.59 -1.88
N LYS A 59 -6.57 12.78 -2.83
CA LYS A 59 -6.44 13.93 -3.72
C LYS A 59 -6.80 15.21 -2.98
N GLU A 60 -6.04 16.27 -3.23
CA GLU A 60 -6.29 17.57 -2.62
C GLU A 60 -7.67 18.09 -2.97
#